data_4a2160a458da8aebc4432c1aef87aff6
#
_entry.id   4a2160a458da8aebc4432c1aef87aff6
#
_cell.length_a   1.000
_cell.length_b   1.000
_cell.length_c   1.000
_cell.angle_alpha   90.00
_cell.angle_beta   90.00
_cell.angle_gamma   90.00
#
_symmetry.space_group_name_H-M   'P 1'
#
loop_
_entity.id
_entity.type
_entity.pdbx_description
1 polymer ?
#
loop_
_entity_poly.entity_id
_entity_poly.type
_entity_poly.pdbx_seq_one_letter_code
_entity_poly.pdbx_strand_id
1 'polypeptide(L)'
;MPNPNLRHLPLLLLLTLAIVTPTRATKLDLSPTISAILDQIYSGDLSAAIEGARHLQQEQPTHPLGYLLEGEALWWKIWCTSAEFKYGMTYPRHRAKLAADQHYFELAAKATSLAEAQIAQHDTAEMQFYAGMGDALVARIYALRGENRNAARAGVRARERLLRAVALDPNLADAYMGLGLYNYYADTLSAAARVLRFFMGIPGGSKQEGIRQLERAIAEGTLTPPEARFYLAINLHNYDQKYEQALQIVGPLAEKYSSNPLFQLIRGDLYAKLGRRELAEQSYRHAAVLRISDPECETHLQNLVKASLAAIGAEQAAAAP
;
A
#
# COMPACT_ATOMS: atom_id res chain seq x y z
N MET A 1 -66.27 51.80 6.99
CA MET A 1 -66.12 50.85 8.12
C MET A 1 -65.21 49.76 7.68
N PRO A 2 -63.97 49.68 8.16
CA PRO A 2 -63.02 48.63 7.81
C PRO A 2 -63.10 47.49 8.84
N ASN A 3 -63.02 46.27 8.38
CA ASN A 3 -63.07 45.06 9.19
C ASN A 3 -61.65 44.63 9.53
N PRO A 4 -61.23 44.50 10.78
CA PRO A 4 -59.94 44.04 11.17
C PRO A 4 -60.01 42.62 11.68
N ASN A 5 -59.42 41.64 11.03
CA ASN A 5 -59.04 40.38 11.65
C ASN A 5 -58.07 39.61 10.74
N LEU A 6 -56.79 40.05 10.67
CA LEU A 6 -55.69 39.18 10.25
C LEU A 6 -55.16 38.50 11.48
N ARG A 7 -55.52 37.21 11.66
CA ARG A 7 -54.92 36.33 12.63
C ARG A 7 -53.54 35.89 12.13
N HIS A 8 -52.53 36.35 12.85
CA HIS A 8 -51.16 35.87 12.65
C HIS A 8 -51.08 34.40 13.10
N LEU A 9 -50.88 33.47 12.18
CA LEU A 9 -50.51 32.09 12.46
C LEU A 9 -48.98 32.08 12.66
N PRO A 10 -48.44 31.57 13.79
CA PRO A 10 -47.02 31.42 13.95
C PRO A 10 -46.56 30.21 13.09
N LEU A 11 -45.70 30.45 12.15
CA LEU A 11 -44.98 29.42 11.39
C LEU A 11 -44.01 28.71 12.32
N LEU A 12 -44.39 27.56 12.85
CA LEU A 12 -43.50 26.67 13.59
C LEU A 12 -42.51 26.05 12.61
N LEU A 13 -41.30 26.60 12.58
CA LEU A 13 -40.17 26.03 11.88
C LEU A 13 -39.71 24.76 12.65
N LEU A 14 -40.15 23.58 12.23
CA LEU A 14 -39.63 22.30 12.70
C LEU A 14 -38.22 22.14 12.17
N LEU A 15 -37.24 22.48 13.00
CA LEU A 15 -35.84 22.12 12.77
C LEU A 15 -35.69 20.60 12.95
N THR A 16 -35.73 19.84 11.87
CA THR A 16 -35.35 18.43 11.88
C THR A 16 -33.83 18.36 12.04
N LEU A 17 -33.38 18.09 13.27
CA LEU A 17 -32.01 17.72 13.55
C LEU A 17 -31.78 16.37 12.86
N ALA A 18 -31.11 16.36 11.70
CA ALA A 18 -30.59 15.14 11.11
C ALA A 18 -29.53 14.58 12.07
N ILE A 19 -29.88 13.55 12.80
CA ILE A 19 -28.93 12.76 13.59
C ILE A 19 -28.02 12.08 12.56
N VAL A 20 -26.84 12.67 12.31
CA VAL A 20 -25.77 12.01 11.54
C VAL A 20 -25.26 10.88 12.45
N THR A 21 -25.80 9.69 12.28
CA THR A 21 -25.24 8.49 12.88
C THR A 21 -23.85 8.30 12.24
N PRO A 22 -22.77 8.13 13.03
CA PRO A 22 -21.48 7.82 12.45
C PRO A 22 -21.62 6.51 11.68
N THR A 23 -21.47 6.57 10.36
CA THR A 23 -21.45 5.40 9.51
C THR A 23 -20.18 4.60 9.86
N ARG A 24 -20.39 3.41 10.43
CA ARG A 24 -19.29 2.53 10.81
C ARG A 24 -18.58 2.07 9.56
N ALA A 25 -17.22 2.09 9.56
CA ALA A 25 -16.44 1.56 8.46
C ALA A 25 -16.86 0.10 8.16
N THR A 26 -17.10 -0.19 6.88
CA THR A 26 -17.33 -1.57 6.44
C THR A 26 -15.99 -2.29 6.46
N LYS A 27 -15.93 -3.35 7.23
CA LYS A 27 -14.74 -4.19 7.36
C LYS A 27 -14.91 -5.42 6.49
N LEU A 28 -13.88 -5.74 5.72
CA LEU A 28 -13.77 -7.06 5.09
C LEU A 28 -13.73 -8.13 6.19
N ASP A 29 -14.49 -9.20 6.00
CA ASP A 29 -14.51 -10.31 6.95
C ASP A 29 -13.23 -11.15 6.77
N LEU A 30 -12.23 -10.86 7.58
CA LEU A 30 -10.95 -11.58 7.57
C LEU A 30 -11.03 -12.76 8.54
N SER A 31 -11.10 -13.97 8.00
CA SER A 31 -10.96 -15.18 8.80
C SER A 31 -9.60 -15.22 9.52
N PRO A 32 -9.47 -16.01 10.61
CA PRO A 32 -8.18 -16.20 11.26
C PRO A 32 -7.07 -16.68 10.30
N THR A 33 -7.42 -17.50 9.32
CA THR A 33 -6.49 -17.97 8.26
C THR A 33 -5.96 -16.81 7.43
N ILE A 34 -6.82 -15.90 6.97
CA ILE A 34 -6.43 -14.72 6.19
C ILE A 34 -5.54 -13.80 7.03
N SER A 35 -5.90 -13.58 8.29
CA SER A 35 -5.11 -12.77 9.22
C SER A 35 -3.71 -13.36 9.44
N ALA A 36 -3.61 -14.69 9.57
CA ALA A 36 -2.32 -15.38 9.71
C ALA A 36 -1.45 -15.22 8.44
N ILE A 37 -2.03 -15.36 7.25
CA ILE A 37 -1.31 -15.15 5.98
C ILE A 37 -0.77 -13.71 5.89
N LEU A 38 -1.57 -12.71 6.26
CA LEU A 38 -1.12 -11.32 6.29
C LEU A 38 0.03 -11.12 7.29
N ASP A 39 -0.08 -11.66 8.49
CA ASP A 39 0.98 -11.56 9.48
C ASP A 39 2.27 -12.27 9.01
N GLN A 40 2.17 -13.39 8.28
CA GLN A 40 3.31 -14.07 7.65
C GLN A 40 3.95 -13.20 6.56
N ILE A 41 3.15 -12.57 5.69
CA ILE A 41 3.66 -11.65 4.66
C ILE A 41 4.51 -10.55 5.31
N TYR A 42 3.95 -9.85 6.29
CA TYR A 42 4.61 -8.68 6.86
C TYR A 42 5.68 -9.03 7.91
N SER A 43 5.67 -10.21 8.49
CA SER A 43 6.79 -10.69 9.32
C SER A 43 7.98 -11.21 8.50
N GLY A 44 7.80 -11.37 7.18
CA GLY A 44 8.86 -11.84 6.28
C GLY A 44 8.89 -13.36 6.10
N ASP A 45 7.90 -14.10 6.62
CA ASP A 45 7.76 -15.53 6.34
C ASP A 45 6.98 -15.77 5.03
N LEU A 46 7.61 -15.35 3.94
CA LEU A 46 6.99 -15.35 2.61
C LEU A 46 6.66 -16.77 2.13
N SER A 47 7.44 -17.76 2.52
CA SER A 47 7.21 -19.17 2.15
C SER A 47 5.93 -19.70 2.79
N ALA A 48 5.75 -19.49 4.09
CA ALA A 48 4.52 -19.88 4.78
C ALA A 48 3.30 -19.10 4.28
N ALA A 49 3.46 -17.80 3.98
CA ALA A 49 2.40 -16.98 3.41
C ALA A 49 1.92 -17.50 2.05
N ILE A 50 2.85 -17.90 1.17
CA ILE A 50 2.53 -18.48 -0.15
C ILE A 50 1.80 -19.82 0.03
N GLU A 51 2.28 -20.69 0.94
CA GLU A 51 1.63 -21.96 1.22
C GLU A 51 0.20 -21.76 1.77
N GLY A 52 0.05 -20.86 2.75
CA GLY A 52 -1.26 -20.52 3.31
C GLY A 52 -2.23 -19.95 2.26
N ALA A 53 -1.74 -19.07 1.39
CA ALA A 53 -2.55 -18.52 0.30
C ALA A 53 -2.99 -19.59 -0.71
N ARG A 54 -2.12 -20.55 -1.04
CA ARG A 54 -2.45 -21.70 -1.91
C ARG A 54 -3.48 -22.65 -1.26
N HIS A 55 -3.37 -22.85 0.03
CA HIS A 55 -4.38 -23.61 0.77
C HIS A 55 -5.74 -22.90 0.71
N LEU A 56 -5.76 -21.60 0.92
CA LEU A 56 -6.98 -20.79 0.79
C LEU A 56 -7.58 -20.87 -0.63
N GLN A 57 -6.74 -20.91 -1.69
CA GLN A 57 -7.20 -21.11 -3.07
C GLN A 57 -7.84 -22.49 -3.28
N GLN A 58 -7.34 -23.52 -2.60
CA GLN A 58 -7.92 -24.87 -2.66
C GLN A 58 -9.26 -24.95 -1.94
N GLU A 59 -9.39 -24.30 -0.79
CA GLU A 59 -10.64 -24.24 -0.02
C GLU A 59 -11.70 -23.37 -0.70
N GLN A 60 -11.27 -22.27 -1.34
CA GLN A 60 -12.15 -21.28 -1.96
C GLN A 60 -11.71 -20.95 -3.40
N PRO A 61 -11.78 -21.91 -4.34
CA PRO A 61 -11.18 -21.79 -5.68
C PRO A 61 -11.84 -20.71 -6.56
N THR A 62 -13.05 -20.27 -6.21
CA THR A 62 -13.79 -19.22 -6.91
C THR A 62 -13.68 -17.85 -6.24
N HIS A 63 -13.04 -17.78 -5.07
CA HIS A 63 -12.85 -16.52 -4.36
C HIS A 63 -11.50 -15.86 -4.76
N PRO A 64 -11.45 -14.56 -5.10
CA PRO A 64 -10.24 -13.91 -5.61
C PRO A 64 -9.13 -13.74 -4.56
N LEU A 65 -9.49 -13.66 -3.27
CA LEU A 65 -8.57 -13.23 -2.21
C LEU A 65 -7.34 -14.14 -2.04
N GLY A 66 -7.49 -15.47 -2.14
CA GLY A 66 -6.34 -16.39 -2.04
C GLY A 66 -5.28 -16.13 -3.12
N TYR A 67 -5.71 -15.79 -4.34
CA TYR A 67 -4.81 -15.45 -5.44
C TYR A 67 -4.15 -14.07 -5.24
N LEU A 68 -4.87 -13.11 -4.68
CA LEU A 68 -4.33 -11.81 -4.32
C LEU A 68 -3.27 -11.91 -3.22
N LEU A 69 -3.52 -12.72 -2.20
CA LEU A 69 -2.58 -12.92 -1.09
C LEU A 69 -1.29 -13.61 -1.54
N GLU A 70 -1.37 -14.63 -2.41
CA GLU A 70 -0.16 -15.22 -3.01
C GLU A 70 0.58 -14.20 -3.86
N GLY A 71 -0.15 -13.41 -4.67
CA GLY A 71 0.43 -12.31 -5.45
C GLY A 71 1.11 -11.26 -4.58
N GLU A 72 0.53 -10.93 -3.44
CA GLU A 72 1.11 -9.98 -2.47
C GLU A 72 2.38 -10.53 -1.82
N ALA A 73 2.39 -11.80 -1.40
CA ALA A 73 3.59 -12.45 -0.85
C ALA A 73 4.73 -12.46 -1.89
N LEU A 74 4.42 -12.80 -3.15
CA LEU A 74 5.39 -12.73 -4.24
C LEU A 74 5.85 -11.29 -4.54
N TRP A 75 4.98 -10.30 -4.40
CA TRP A 75 5.36 -8.90 -4.53
C TRP A 75 6.41 -8.50 -3.50
N TRP A 76 6.21 -8.88 -2.24
CA TRP A 76 7.17 -8.59 -1.17
C TRP A 76 8.52 -9.27 -1.41
N LYS A 77 8.53 -10.50 -1.95
CA LYS A 77 9.75 -11.17 -2.40
C LYS A 77 10.44 -10.38 -3.53
N ILE A 78 9.69 -10.02 -4.57
CA ILE A 78 10.20 -9.27 -5.71
C ILE A 78 10.74 -7.91 -5.26
N TRP A 79 10.00 -7.22 -4.40
CA TRP A 79 10.41 -5.93 -3.90
C TRP A 79 11.66 -6.03 -3.04
N CYS A 80 11.71 -6.98 -2.12
CA CYS A 80 12.87 -7.23 -1.26
C CYS A 80 14.15 -7.45 -2.07
N THR A 81 14.10 -8.30 -3.09
CA THR A 81 15.27 -8.60 -3.93
C THR A 81 15.64 -7.49 -4.91
N SER A 82 14.74 -6.52 -5.14
CA SER A 82 14.95 -5.39 -6.05
C SER A 82 15.27 -4.09 -5.35
N ALA A 83 15.05 -4.01 -4.02
CA ALA A 83 15.28 -2.79 -3.26
C ALA A 83 16.77 -2.46 -3.20
N GLU A 84 17.11 -1.18 -3.39
CA GLU A 84 18.45 -0.67 -3.17
C GLU A 84 18.42 0.41 -2.12
N PHE A 85 19.28 0.28 -1.12
CA PHE A 85 19.43 1.26 -0.08
C PHE A 85 20.71 2.05 -0.30
N LYS A 86 20.55 3.34 -0.31
CA LYS A 86 21.65 4.27 -0.29
C LYS A 86 21.29 5.35 0.72
N TYR A 87 21.69 5.22 1.98
CA TYR A 87 21.37 6.15 3.06
C TYR A 87 19.88 6.51 3.13
N GLY A 88 19.13 5.60 3.61
CA GLY A 88 17.69 5.76 3.56
C GLY A 88 17.18 5.30 2.22
N MET A 89 16.08 4.72 2.30
CA MET A 89 15.32 3.97 1.36
C MET A 89 15.44 4.36 -0.06
N THR A 90 15.61 3.36 -0.80
CA THR A 90 15.83 3.41 -2.20
C THR A 90 14.61 3.12 -3.00
N TYR A 91 14.72 3.60 -4.20
CA TYR A 91 13.92 3.15 -5.32
C TYR A 91 14.35 1.74 -5.69
N PRO A 92 13.43 0.82 -5.94
CA PRO A 92 13.78 -0.41 -6.62
C PRO A 92 14.40 -0.03 -7.98
N ARG A 93 15.55 -0.62 -8.31
CA ARG A 93 16.12 -0.48 -9.66
C ARG A 93 15.13 -1.01 -10.68
N HIS A 94 15.21 -0.47 -11.89
CA HIS A 94 14.51 -1.03 -13.03
C HIS A 94 14.81 -2.53 -13.15
N ARG A 95 13.87 -3.35 -12.75
CA ARG A 95 14.02 -4.80 -12.75
C ARG A 95 13.88 -5.35 -14.16
N ALA A 96 14.80 -6.20 -14.55
CA ALA A 96 14.68 -6.96 -15.80
C ALA A 96 13.42 -7.85 -15.78
N LYS A 97 12.89 -8.19 -16.95
CA LYS A 97 11.85 -9.21 -17.09
C LYS A 97 12.44 -10.57 -16.76
N LEU A 98 11.82 -11.27 -15.82
CA LEU A 98 12.20 -12.63 -15.45
C LEU A 98 11.08 -13.61 -15.80
N ALA A 99 11.43 -14.84 -16.13
CA ALA A 99 10.46 -15.90 -16.39
C ALA A 99 9.55 -16.16 -15.16
N ALA A 100 10.11 -16.06 -13.96
CA ALA A 100 9.37 -16.19 -12.70
C ALA A 100 8.24 -15.16 -12.51
N ASP A 101 8.29 -14.03 -13.23
CA ASP A 101 7.23 -13.02 -13.15
C ASP A 101 5.92 -13.47 -13.81
N GLN A 102 5.98 -14.50 -14.67
CA GLN A 102 4.80 -15.03 -15.35
C GLN A 102 3.75 -15.50 -14.34
N HIS A 103 4.17 -16.24 -13.33
CA HIS A 103 3.26 -16.72 -12.28
C HIS A 103 2.58 -15.57 -11.52
N TYR A 104 3.31 -14.48 -11.24
CA TYR A 104 2.74 -13.29 -10.63
C TYR A 104 1.62 -12.66 -11.48
N PHE A 105 1.82 -12.55 -12.79
CA PHE A 105 0.78 -12.07 -13.71
C PHE A 105 -0.42 -13.01 -13.80
N GLU A 106 -0.19 -14.32 -13.76
CA GLU A 106 -1.26 -15.32 -13.77
C GLU A 106 -2.14 -15.22 -12.52
N LEU A 107 -1.54 -15.03 -11.33
CA LEU A 107 -2.28 -14.81 -10.09
C LEU A 107 -3.14 -13.54 -10.16
N ALA A 108 -2.55 -12.43 -10.59
CA ALA A 108 -3.26 -11.16 -10.75
C ALA A 108 -4.43 -11.29 -11.74
N ALA A 109 -4.19 -11.92 -12.89
CA ALA A 109 -5.21 -12.15 -13.91
C ALA A 109 -6.32 -13.08 -13.40
N LYS A 110 -5.96 -14.15 -12.67
CA LYS A 110 -6.92 -15.09 -12.08
C LYS A 110 -7.80 -14.39 -11.05
N ALA A 111 -7.22 -13.61 -10.14
CA ALA A 111 -7.96 -12.86 -9.13
C ALA A 111 -8.94 -11.88 -9.79
N THR A 112 -8.48 -11.11 -10.78
CA THR A 112 -9.32 -10.17 -11.53
C THR A 112 -10.47 -10.89 -12.23
N SER A 113 -10.18 -11.99 -12.94
CA SER A 113 -11.21 -12.76 -13.66
C SER A 113 -12.27 -13.36 -12.72
N LEU A 114 -11.87 -13.89 -11.56
CA LEU A 114 -12.79 -14.42 -10.56
C LEU A 114 -13.69 -13.31 -9.97
N ALA A 115 -13.12 -12.16 -9.67
CA ALA A 115 -13.88 -11.01 -9.19
C ALA A 115 -14.86 -10.52 -10.27
N GLU A 116 -14.45 -10.42 -11.53
CA GLU A 116 -15.30 -10.02 -12.66
C GLU A 116 -16.46 -11.00 -12.89
N ALA A 117 -16.23 -12.29 -12.76
CA ALA A 117 -17.28 -13.30 -12.87
C ALA A 117 -18.36 -13.14 -11.78
N GLN A 118 -17.98 -12.73 -10.59
CA GLN A 118 -18.92 -12.44 -9.49
C GLN A 118 -19.60 -11.07 -9.69
N ILE A 119 -18.88 -10.04 -10.14
CA ILE A 119 -19.46 -8.73 -10.50
C ILE A 119 -20.55 -8.87 -11.56
N ALA A 120 -20.35 -9.73 -12.56
CA ALA A 120 -21.35 -9.98 -13.60
C ALA A 120 -22.66 -10.57 -13.07
N GLN A 121 -22.61 -11.26 -11.94
CA GLN A 121 -23.79 -11.79 -11.26
C GLN A 121 -24.38 -10.79 -10.28
N HIS A 122 -23.52 -10.17 -9.49
CA HIS A 122 -23.87 -9.17 -8.49
C HIS A 122 -22.72 -8.19 -8.26
N ASP A 123 -22.92 -6.92 -8.63
CA ASP A 123 -21.92 -5.87 -8.51
C ASP A 123 -21.80 -5.41 -7.06
N THR A 124 -20.76 -5.87 -6.35
CA THR A 124 -20.49 -5.54 -4.95
C THR A 124 -19.22 -4.72 -4.79
N ALA A 125 -19.15 -3.91 -3.73
CA ALA A 125 -17.98 -3.12 -3.39
C ALA A 125 -16.73 -4.00 -3.19
N GLU A 126 -16.91 -5.13 -2.53
CA GLU A 126 -15.84 -6.08 -2.24
C GLU A 126 -15.23 -6.68 -3.52
N MET A 127 -16.06 -7.14 -4.45
CA MET A 127 -15.55 -7.72 -5.70
C MET A 127 -14.92 -6.66 -6.61
N GLN A 128 -15.45 -5.45 -6.64
CA GLN A 128 -14.81 -4.32 -7.32
C GLN A 128 -13.45 -3.99 -6.70
N PHE A 129 -13.34 -4.04 -5.37
CA PHE A 129 -12.08 -3.87 -4.66
C PHE A 129 -11.06 -4.96 -5.05
N TYR A 130 -11.44 -6.24 -5.04
CA TYR A 130 -10.53 -7.33 -5.41
C TYR A 130 -10.10 -7.27 -6.88
N ALA A 131 -11.00 -6.93 -7.80
CA ALA A 131 -10.63 -6.70 -9.20
C ALA A 131 -9.61 -5.54 -9.33
N GLY A 132 -9.84 -4.44 -8.60
CA GLY A 132 -8.93 -3.31 -8.55
C GLY A 132 -7.56 -3.66 -7.98
N MET A 133 -7.51 -4.51 -6.95
CA MET A 133 -6.24 -4.98 -6.38
C MET A 133 -5.47 -5.88 -7.37
N GLY A 134 -6.14 -6.74 -8.13
CA GLY A 134 -5.52 -7.53 -9.20
C GLY A 134 -4.86 -6.64 -10.26
N ASP A 135 -5.56 -5.61 -10.74
CA ASP A 135 -4.99 -4.62 -11.66
C ASP A 135 -3.83 -3.82 -11.02
N ALA A 136 -3.90 -3.54 -9.71
CA ALA A 136 -2.82 -2.86 -8.98
C ALA A 136 -1.55 -3.72 -8.90
N LEU A 137 -1.66 -5.04 -8.68
CA LEU A 137 -0.53 -5.96 -8.75
C LEU A 137 0.18 -5.86 -10.12
N VAL A 138 -0.60 -5.87 -11.21
CA VAL A 138 -0.05 -5.72 -12.57
C VAL A 138 0.64 -4.37 -12.75
N ALA A 139 0.05 -3.29 -12.24
CA ALA A 139 0.64 -1.95 -12.32
C ALA A 139 1.99 -1.85 -11.62
N ARG A 140 2.14 -2.49 -10.44
CA ARG A 140 3.37 -2.49 -9.65
C ARG A 140 4.54 -3.11 -10.40
N ILE A 141 4.36 -4.29 -11.00
CA ILE A 141 5.46 -4.96 -11.69
C ILE A 141 5.85 -4.23 -12.97
N TYR A 142 4.90 -3.64 -13.69
CA TYR A 142 5.23 -2.78 -14.83
C TYR A 142 5.98 -1.52 -14.41
N ALA A 143 5.59 -0.89 -13.29
CA ALA A 143 6.31 0.26 -12.75
C ALA A 143 7.75 -0.11 -12.35
N LEU A 144 7.93 -1.26 -11.68
CA LEU A 144 9.24 -1.77 -11.29
C LEU A 144 10.15 -2.07 -12.49
N ARG A 145 9.58 -2.45 -13.62
CA ARG A 145 10.30 -2.68 -14.89
C ARG A 145 10.54 -1.41 -15.69
N GLY A 146 10.02 -0.25 -15.28
CA GLY A 146 10.05 0.99 -16.05
C GLY A 146 9.13 0.99 -17.27
N GLU A 147 8.19 0.06 -17.36
CA GLU A 147 7.19 -0.02 -18.42
C GLU A 147 6.04 0.96 -18.15
N ASN A 148 6.37 2.25 -18.08
CA ASN A 148 5.49 3.32 -17.59
C ASN A 148 4.11 3.37 -18.27
N ARG A 149 4.04 3.09 -19.59
CA ARG A 149 2.76 3.08 -20.32
C ARG A 149 1.85 1.93 -19.85
N ASN A 150 2.41 0.75 -19.67
CA ASN A 150 1.68 -0.43 -19.20
C ASN A 150 1.26 -0.24 -17.73
N ALA A 151 2.16 0.28 -16.89
CA ALA A 151 1.87 0.62 -15.49
C ALA A 151 0.71 1.64 -15.40
N ALA A 152 0.73 2.69 -16.21
CA ALA A 152 -0.32 3.70 -16.22
C ALA A 152 -1.68 3.12 -16.64
N ARG A 153 -1.73 2.27 -17.68
CA ARG A 153 -2.97 1.62 -18.11
C ARG A 153 -3.56 0.69 -17.04
N ALA A 154 -2.72 -0.13 -16.41
CA ALA A 154 -3.14 -1.00 -15.32
C ALA A 154 -3.60 -0.18 -14.09
N GLY A 155 -2.87 0.89 -13.74
CA GLY A 155 -3.25 1.80 -12.67
C GLY A 155 -4.58 2.52 -12.91
N VAL A 156 -4.90 2.89 -14.17
CA VAL A 156 -6.21 3.47 -14.52
C VAL A 156 -7.33 2.45 -14.29
N ARG A 157 -7.17 1.21 -14.76
CA ARG A 157 -8.17 0.15 -14.52
C ARG A 157 -8.37 -0.11 -13.03
N ALA A 158 -7.26 -0.24 -12.26
CA ALA A 158 -7.35 -0.36 -10.81
C ALA A 158 -8.15 0.78 -10.18
N ARG A 159 -7.85 2.03 -10.56
CA ARG A 159 -8.57 3.21 -10.08
C ARG A 159 -10.06 3.17 -10.40
N GLU A 160 -10.44 2.81 -11.61
CA GLU A 160 -11.84 2.73 -12.02
C GLU A 160 -12.62 1.72 -11.19
N ARG A 161 -12.04 0.54 -10.96
CA ARG A 161 -12.62 -0.49 -10.09
C ARG A 161 -12.75 -0.01 -8.64
N LEU A 162 -11.70 0.60 -8.09
CA LEU A 162 -11.70 1.11 -6.72
C LEU A 162 -12.66 2.30 -6.53
N LEU A 163 -12.80 3.16 -7.53
CA LEU A 163 -13.84 4.22 -7.52
C LEU A 163 -15.25 3.60 -7.53
N ARG A 164 -15.47 2.51 -8.29
CA ARG A 164 -16.74 1.80 -8.25
C ARG A 164 -16.98 1.16 -6.89
N ALA A 165 -15.95 0.56 -6.28
CA ALA A 165 -16.04 -0.02 -4.95
C ALA A 165 -16.51 1.02 -3.92
N VAL A 166 -15.85 2.20 -3.85
CA VAL A 166 -16.25 3.26 -2.90
C VAL A 166 -17.56 3.96 -3.27
N ALA A 167 -17.99 3.89 -4.53
CA ALA A 167 -19.32 4.36 -4.93
C ALA A 167 -20.43 3.42 -4.45
N LEU A 168 -20.17 2.12 -4.41
CA LEU A 168 -21.08 1.10 -3.87
C LEU A 168 -21.06 1.09 -2.34
N ASP A 169 -19.90 1.24 -1.73
CA ASP A 169 -19.73 1.34 -0.28
C ASP A 169 -18.62 2.34 0.09
N PRO A 170 -18.97 3.57 0.44
CA PRO A 170 -18.01 4.58 0.86
C PRO A 170 -17.22 4.23 2.14
N ASN A 171 -17.68 3.24 2.90
CA ASN A 171 -17.05 2.81 4.15
C ASN A 171 -16.06 1.66 3.97
N LEU A 172 -15.92 1.11 2.77
CA LEU A 172 -14.88 0.11 2.46
C LEU A 172 -13.50 0.80 2.43
N ALA A 173 -12.92 0.95 3.63
CA ALA A 173 -11.70 1.73 3.83
C ALA A 173 -10.49 1.17 3.09
N ASP A 174 -10.42 -0.14 2.92
CA ASP A 174 -9.34 -0.82 2.19
C ASP A 174 -9.18 -0.34 0.75
N ALA A 175 -10.27 0.03 0.08
CA ALA A 175 -10.22 0.54 -1.29
C ALA A 175 -9.48 1.88 -1.42
N TYR A 176 -9.40 2.66 -0.35
CA TYR A 176 -8.70 3.94 -0.36
C TYR A 176 -7.18 3.81 -0.42
N MET A 177 -6.60 2.63 -0.10
CA MET A 177 -5.16 2.40 -0.28
C MET A 177 -4.76 2.55 -1.75
N GLY A 178 -5.40 1.83 -2.66
CA GLY A 178 -5.07 1.91 -4.08
C GLY A 178 -5.43 3.27 -4.71
N LEU A 179 -6.56 3.88 -4.30
CA LEU A 179 -6.91 5.24 -4.73
C LEU A 179 -5.88 6.26 -4.25
N GLY A 180 -5.42 6.14 -3.01
CA GLY A 180 -4.40 6.99 -2.42
C GLY A 180 -3.07 6.91 -3.17
N LEU A 181 -2.62 5.70 -3.48
CA LEU A 181 -1.41 5.50 -4.29
C LEU A 181 -1.55 6.10 -5.68
N TYR A 182 -2.67 5.88 -6.36
CA TYR A 182 -2.91 6.48 -7.67
C TYR A 182 -2.83 8.00 -7.62
N ASN A 183 -3.56 8.63 -6.69
CA ASN A 183 -3.62 10.08 -6.54
C ASN A 183 -2.24 10.66 -6.22
N TYR A 184 -1.49 10.00 -5.33
CA TYR A 184 -0.15 10.43 -4.95
C TYR A 184 0.82 10.39 -6.15
N TYR A 185 0.91 9.25 -6.83
CA TYR A 185 1.85 9.09 -7.95
C TYR A 185 1.46 9.93 -9.16
N ALA A 186 0.18 10.06 -9.47
CA ALA A 186 -0.28 10.88 -10.60
C ALA A 186 0.09 12.37 -10.44
N ASP A 187 0.20 12.86 -9.20
CA ASP A 187 0.62 14.23 -8.89
C ASP A 187 2.14 14.41 -8.83
N THR A 188 2.89 13.35 -8.49
CA THR A 188 4.37 13.40 -8.43
C THR A 188 5.06 13.36 -9.80
N LEU A 189 4.31 13.14 -10.88
CA LEU A 189 4.86 13.11 -12.24
C LEU A 189 5.54 14.42 -12.62
N SER A 190 6.61 14.33 -13.39
CA SER A 190 7.26 15.50 -13.99
C SER A 190 6.29 16.30 -14.89
N ALA A 191 6.59 17.57 -15.14
CA ALA A 191 5.75 18.40 -15.98
C ALA A 191 5.53 17.79 -17.38
N ALA A 192 6.58 17.24 -18.00
CA ALA A 192 6.48 16.57 -19.29
C ALA A 192 5.59 15.31 -19.24
N ALA A 193 5.73 14.50 -18.18
CA ALA A 193 4.89 13.32 -17.98
C ALA A 193 3.42 13.69 -17.72
N ARG A 194 3.14 14.80 -17.04
CA ARG A 194 1.77 15.31 -16.84
C ARG A 194 1.13 15.72 -18.16
N VAL A 195 1.88 16.39 -19.05
CA VAL A 195 1.40 16.75 -20.40
C VAL A 195 1.12 15.48 -21.21
N LEU A 196 2.04 14.52 -21.24
CA LEU A 196 1.85 13.25 -21.95
C LEU A 196 0.63 12.49 -21.42
N ARG A 197 0.45 12.44 -20.11
CA ARG A 197 -0.71 11.83 -19.46
C ARG A 197 -2.02 12.44 -19.95
N PHE A 198 -2.09 13.79 -20.04
CA PHE A 198 -3.26 14.50 -20.51
C PHE A 198 -3.63 14.06 -21.94
N PHE A 199 -2.66 14.03 -22.86
CA PHE A 199 -2.89 13.57 -24.23
C PHE A 199 -3.26 12.09 -24.33
N MET A 200 -2.89 11.27 -23.35
CA MET A 200 -3.27 9.86 -23.27
C MET A 200 -4.64 9.64 -22.61
N GLY A 201 -5.34 10.69 -22.19
CA GLY A 201 -6.61 10.58 -21.49
C GLY A 201 -6.50 9.95 -20.09
N ILE A 202 -5.30 9.93 -19.48
CA ILE A 202 -5.08 9.36 -18.16
C ILE A 202 -5.47 10.38 -17.08
N PRO A 203 -6.39 10.04 -16.16
CA PRO A 203 -6.86 10.97 -15.13
C PRO A 203 -5.73 11.50 -14.25
N GLY A 204 -5.88 12.75 -13.79
CA GLY A 204 -4.98 13.34 -12.82
C GLY A 204 -5.16 12.80 -11.41
N GLY A 205 -4.31 13.27 -10.49
CA GLY A 205 -4.38 13.01 -9.07
C GLY A 205 -4.06 14.24 -8.26
N SER A 206 -4.22 14.14 -6.96
CA SER A 206 -3.81 15.12 -5.96
C SER A 206 -3.04 14.39 -4.87
N LYS A 207 -1.78 14.78 -4.66
CA LYS A 207 -0.94 14.22 -3.59
C LYS A 207 -1.59 14.36 -2.22
N GLN A 208 -2.17 15.52 -1.93
CA GLN A 208 -2.84 15.76 -0.65
C GLN A 208 -4.02 14.81 -0.45
N GLU A 209 -4.82 14.59 -1.49
CA GLU A 209 -5.91 13.61 -1.44
C GLU A 209 -5.36 12.19 -1.27
N GLY A 210 -4.28 11.86 -2.00
CA GLY A 210 -3.61 10.57 -1.88
C GLY A 210 -3.15 10.26 -0.46
N ILE A 211 -2.54 11.24 0.23
CA ILE A 211 -2.14 11.10 1.63
C ILE A 211 -3.35 10.84 2.52
N ARG A 212 -4.42 11.65 2.41
CA ARG A 212 -5.64 11.46 3.22
C ARG A 212 -6.27 10.08 3.02
N GLN A 213 -6.29 9.59 1.77
CA GLN A 213 -6.83 8.26 1.45
C GLN A 213 -5.98 7.14 2.03
N LEU A 214 -4.64 7.25 1.98
CA LEU A 214 -3.74 6.30 2.62
C LEU A 214 -3.90 6.32 4.15
N GLU A 215 -3.99 7.50 4.76
CA GLU A 215 -4.25 7.65 6.20
C GLU A 215 -5.59 7.01 6.60
N ARG A 216 -6.62 7.16 5.78
CA ARG A 216 -7.91 6.51 6.00
C ARG A 216 -7.80 4.98 5.93
N ALA A 217 -7.13 4.44 4.91
CA ALA A 217 -6.89 3.00 4.80
C ALA A 217 -6.11 2.47 6.01
N ILE A 218 -5.14 3.23 6.52
CA ILE A 218 -4.36 2.89 7.72
C ILE A 218 -5.23 2.84 8.97
N ALA A 219 -6.15 3.78 9.13
CA ALA A 219 -6.95 3.94 10.35
C ALA A 219 -8.17 3.01 10.39
N GLU A 220 -8.81 2.78 9.26
CA GLU A 220 -10.13 2.16 9.17
C GLU A 220 -10.14 0.82 8.42
N GLY A 221 -9.13 0.53 7.59
CA GLY A 221 -9.01 -0.70 6.80
C GLY A 221 -8.77 -1.94 7.66
N THR A 222 -8.88 -3.11 7.04
CA THR A 222 -8.62 -4.41 7.67
C THR A 222 -7.55 -5.22 6.94
N LEU A 223 -7.56 -5.21 5.62
CA LEU A 223 -6.63 -5.95 4.76
C LEU A 223 -5.38 -5.12 4.43
N THR A 224 -5.55 -3.84 4.13
CA THR A 224 -4.52 -2.98 3.54
C THR A 224 -3.72 -2.09 4.51
N PRO A 225 -4.02 -1.96 5.82
CA PRO A 225 -3.30 -1.03 6.69
C PRO A 225 -1.78 -1.19 6.71
N PRO A 226 -1.20 -2.40 6.77
CA PRO A 226 0.26 -2.55 6.78
C PRO A 226 0.90 -2.04 5.49
N GLU A 227 0.31 -2.36 4.35
CA GLU A 227 0.78 -1.94 3.04
C GLU A 227 0.64 -0.43 2.84
N ALA A 228 -0.49 0.15 3.25
CA ALA A 228 -0.72 1.59 3.20
C ALA A 228 0.29 2.37 4.05
N ARG A 229 0.65 1.86 5.25
CA ARG A 229 1.71 2.44 6.09
C ARG A 229 3.07 2.40 5.38
N PHE A 230 3.42 1.26 4.84
CA PHE A 230 4.66 1.07 4.11
C PHE A 230 4.78 2.08 2.96
N TYR A 231 3.82 2.12 2.06
CA TYR A 231 3.88 3.03 0.91
C TYR A 231 3.80 4.50 1.30
N LEU A 232 3.00 4.87 2.30
CA LEU A 232 2.95 6.25 2.75
C LEU A 232 4.30 6.70 3.33
N ALA A 233 4.94 5.86 4.17
CA ALA A 233 6.24 6.15 4.73
C ALA A 233 7.31 6.31 3.63
N ILE A 234 7.32 5.37 2.65
CA ILE A 234 8.25 5.42 1.51
C ILE A 234 8.04 6.67 0.67
N ASN A 235 6.80 7.02 0.41
CA ASN A 235 6.47 8.19 -0.39
C ASN A 235 6.87 9.50 0.32
N LEU A 236 6.59 9.62 1.61
CA LEU A 236 7.01 10.75 2.44
C LEU A 236 8.54 10.88 2.48
N HIS A 237 9.25 9.75 2.53
CA HIS A 237 10.70 9.73 2.49
C HIS A 237 11.24 10.16 1.10
N ASN A 238 10.84 9.45 0.05
CA ASN A 238 11.47 9.54 -1.26
C ASN A 238 11.10 10.81 -2.04
N TYR A 239 9.85 11.24 -1.95
CA TYR A 239 9.33 12.36 -2.73
C TYR A 239 9.21 13.67 -1.93
N ASP A 240 8.87 13.56 -0.64
CA ASP A 240 8.58 14.74 0.18
C ASP A 240 9.67 15.09 1.18
N GLN A 241 10.66 14.19 1.39
CA GLN A 241 11.75 14.32 2.37
C GLN A 241 11.25 14.61 3.80
N LYS A 242 10.04 14.11 4.11
CA LYS A 242 9.40 14.27 5.42
C LYS A 242 9.76 13.11 6.34
N TYR A 243 11.04 12.99 6.67
CA TYR A 243 11.60 11.83 7.38
C TYR A 243 10.98 11.57 8.75
N GLU A 244 10.67 12.63 9.53
CA GLU A 244 10.01 12.47 10.83
C GLU A 244 8.60 11.89 10.67
N GLN A 245 7.83 12.39 9.72
CA GLN A 245 6.48 11.85 9.45
C GLN A 245 6.57 10.41 8.93
N ALA A 246 7.52 10.12 8.03
CA ALA A 246 7.75 8.76 7.55
C ALA A 246 8.07 7.79 8.71
N LEU A 247 8.90 8.23 9.67
CA LEU A 247 9.24 7.45 10.86
C LEU A 247 8.01 7.19 11.75
N GLN A 248 7.17 8.19 11.96
CA GLN A 248 5.91 8.05 12.72
C GLN A 248 4.94 7.06 12.05
N ILE A 249 4.89 7.03 10.72
CA ILE A 249 4.03 6.13 9.96
C ILE A 249 4.56 4.69 9.97
N VAL A 250 5.88 4.49 9.77
CA VAL A 250 6.47 3.13 9.70
C VAL A 250 6.77 2.53 11.07
N GLY A 251 6.94 3.36 12.10
CA GLY A 251 7.28 2.92 13.46
C GLY A 251 6.38 1.79 13.97
N PRO A 252 5.06 1.97 14.02
CA PRO A 252 4.13 0.91 14.46
C PRO A 252 4.22 -0.40 13.63
N LEU A 253 4.57 -0.29 12.33
CA LEU A 253 4.78 -1.46 11.48
C LEU A 253 6.06 -2.20 11.88
N ALA A 254 7.17 -1.47 12.10
CA ALA A 254 8.43 -2.04 12.55
C ALA A 254 8.38 -2.60 13.98
N GLU A 255 7.47 -2.11 14.82
CA GLU A 255 7.20 -2.64 16.16
C GLU A 255 6.36 -3.92 16.09
N LYS A 256 5.25 -3.90 15.37
CA LYS A 256 4.38 -5.07 15.21
C LYS A 256 5.11 -6.24 14.55
N TYR A 257 5.86 -5.97 13.50
CA TYR A 257 6.61 -6.97 12.73
C TYR A 257 8.11 -6.85 13.01
N SER A 258 8.46 -6.85 14.28
CA SER A 258 9.85 -6.65 14.74
C SER A 258 10.83 -7.72 14.27
N SER A 259 10.33 -8.88 13.84
CA SER A 259 11.12 -9.96 13.23
C SER A 259 11.49 -9.71 11.76
N ASN A 260 10.88 -8.74 11.09
CA ASN A 260 11.19 -8.43 9.70
C ASN A 260 12.39 -7.48 9.60
N PRO A 261 13.54 -7.93 9.07
CA PRO A 261 14.73 -7.10 8.94
C PRO A 261 14.52 -5.89 8.03
N LEU A 262 13.62 -5.98 7.05
CA LEU A 262 13.30 -4.89 6.15
C LEU A 262 12.77 -3.66 6.89
N PHE A 263 11.81 -3.84 7.80
CA PHE A 263 11.25 -2.72 8.56
C PHE A 263 12.24 -2.12 9.54
N GLN A 264 13.16 -2.94 10.07
CA GLN A 264 14.25 -2.44 10.91
C GLN A 264 15.27 -1.62 10.10
N LEU A 265 15.60 -2.06 8.87
CA LEU A 265 16.42 -1.30 7.92
C LEU A 265 15.79 0.06 7.61
N ILE A 266 14.52 0.07 7.21
CA ILE A 266 13.78 1.30 6.90
C ILE A 266 13.81 2.27 8.08
N ARG A 267 13.57 1.77 9.29
CA ARG A 267 13.62 2.59 10.50
C ARG A 267 15.02 3.14 10.76
N GLY A 268 16.03 2.31 10.58
CA GLY A 268 17.44 2.71 10.71
C GLY A 268 17.81 3.83 9.73
N ASP A 269 17.38 3.70 8.48
CA ASP A 269 17.62 4.69 7.45
C ASP A 269 16.95 6.03 7.75
N LEU A 270 15.72 6.00 8.25
CA LEU A 270 15.02 7.21 8.66
C LEU A 270 15.71 7.88 9.84
N TYR A 271 16.20 7.11 10.81
CA TYR A 271 17.02 7.65 11.91
C TYR A 271 18.32 8.29 11.39
N ALA A 272 18.98 7.63 10.43
CA ALA A 272 20.20 8.19 9.81
C ALA A 272 19.91 9.52 9.09
N LYS A 273 18.81 9.61 8.33
CA LYS A 273 18.36 10.84 7.68
C LYS A 273 18.04 11.98 8.67
N LEU A 274 17.61 11.63 9.86
CA LEU A 274 17.31 12.57 10.94
C LEU A 274 18.55 12.90 11.81
N GLY A 275 19.74 12.39 11.46
CA GLY A 275 20.97 12.58 12.23
C GLY A 275 21.01 11.82 13.58
N ARG A 276 20.06 10.91 13.81
CA ARG A 276 19.94 10.09 15.04
C ARG A 276 20.77 8.82 14.91
N ARG A 277 22.10 9.00 14.88
CA ARG A 277 23.08 7.94 14.51
C ARG A 277 23.01 6.70 15.41
N GLU A 278 22.95 6.87 16.74
CA GLU A 278 22.88 5.74 17.66
C GLU A 278 21.63 4.87 17.44
N LEU A 279 20.47 5.51 17.19
CA LEU A 279 19.22 4.81 16.90
C LEU A 279 19.27 4.12 15.53
N ALA A 280 19.94 4.73 14.55
CA ALA A 280 20.15 4.12 13.24
C ALA A 280 21.02 2.88 13.37
N GLU A 281 22.17 2.97 14.04
CA GLU A 281 23.08 1.85 14.29
C GLU A 281 22.39 0.72 15.05
N GLN A 282 21.62 1.04 16.08
CA GLN A 282 20.83 0.06 16.84
C GLN A 282 19.83 -0.68 15.94
N SER A 283 19.14 0.05 15.08
CA SER A 283 18.16 -0.54 14.14
C SER A 283 18.84 -1.44 13.12
N TYR A 284 19.99 -1.05 12.56
CA TYR A 284 20.75 -1.88 11.62
C TYR A 284 21.35 -3.12 12.30
N ARG A 285 21.89 -2.99 13.53
CA ARG A 285 22.34 -4.15 14.30
C ARG A 285 21.23 -5.13 14.63
N HIS A 286 20.03 -4.59 14.91
CA HIS A 286 18.86 -5.43 15.08
C HIS A 286 18.51 -6.17 13.78
N ALA A 287 18.46 -5.47 12.64
CA ALA A 287 18.24 -6.09 11.33
C ALA A 287 19.29 -7.17 11.01
N ALA A 288 20.54 -7.00 11.43
CA ALA A 288 21.64 -7.94 11.16
C ALA A 288 21.43 -9.33 11.76
N VAL A 289 20.73 -9.43 12.88
CA VAL A 289 20.49 -10.70 13.58
C VAL A 289 19.18 -11.37 13.20
N LEU A 290 18.30 -10.66 12.52
CA LEU A 290 17.03 -11.19 12.03
C LEU A 290 17.23 -12.01 10.76
N ARG A 291 16.29 -12.90 10.49
CA ARG A 291 16.29 -13.77 9.31
C ARG A 291 14.95 -13.70 8.61
N ILE A 292 14.98 -13.94 7.30
CA ILE A 292 13.79 -14.04 6.45
C ILE A 292 13.83 -15.41 5.75
N SER A 293 12.68 -16.02 5.50
CA SER A 293 12.61 -17.38 4.98
C SER A 293 13.07 -17.52 3.52
N ASP A 294 13.05 -16.44 2.73
CA ASP A 294 13.50 -16.45 1.35
C ASP A 294 15.02 -16.19 1.24
N PRO A 295 15.81 -17.13 0.68
CA PRO A 295 17.28 -17.02 0.65
C PRO A 295 17.82 -15.86 -0.18
N GLU A 296 17.15 -15.49 -1.28
CA GLU A 296 17.58 -14.37 -2.12
C GLU A 296 17.34 -13.05 -1.40
N CYS A 297 16.14 -12.89 -0.82
CA CYS A 297 15.78 -11.74 -0.01
C CYS A 297 16.70 -11.62 1.22
N GLU A 298 16.93 -12.73 1.93
CA GLU A 298 17.86 -12.78 3.09
C GLU A 298 19.26 -12.28 2.70
N THR A 299 19.85 -12.85 1.66
CA THR A 299 21.17 -12.46 1.18
C THR A 299 21.25 -10.99 0.83
N HIS A 300 20.22 -10.50 0.12
CA HIS A 300 20.16 -9.10 -0.29
C HIS A 300 20.06 -8.15 0.91
N LEU A 301 19.14 -8.42 1.84
CA LEU A 301 18.97 -7.62 3.06
C LEU A 301 20.22 -7.59 3.92
N GLN A 302 20.92 -8.72 4.10
CA GLN A 302 22.18 -8.78 4.86
C GLN A 302 23.27 -7.93 4.22
N ASN A 303 23.33 -7.86 2.88
CA ASN A 303 24.25 -6.99 2.17
C ASN A 303 23.90 -5.50 2.40
N LEU A 304 22.61 -5.15 2.39
CA LEU A 304 22.15 -3.80 2.67
C LEU A 304 22.48 -3.38 4.12
N VAL A 305 22.26 -4.27 5.09
CA VAL A 305 22.62 -4.04 6.50
C VAL A 305 24.13 -3.76 6.64
N LYS A 306 24.97 -4.60 6.03
CA LYS A 306 26.43 -4.39 6.04
C LYS A 306 26.83 -3.05 5.44
N ALA A 307 26.23 -2.69 4.31
CA ALA A 307 26.48 -1.40 3.66
C ALA A 307 26.06 -0.22 4.52
N SER A 308 24.89 -0.31 5.18
CA SER A 308 24.37 0.75 6.06
C SER A 308 25.23 0.93 7.31
N LEU A 309 25.67 -0.17 7.94
CA LEU A 309 26.59 -0.11 9.09
C LEU A 309 27.96 0.46 8.71
N ALA A 310 28.51 0.05 7.56
CA ALA A 310 29.78 0.58 7.06
C ALA A 310 29.69 2.09 6.79
N ALA A 311 28.58 2.56 6.25
CA ALA A 311 28.35 3.97 5.97
C ALA A 311 28.32 4.81 7.24
N ILE A 312 27.61 4.37 8.29
CA ILE A 312 27.59 5.07 9.60
C ILE A 312 29.00 5.09 10.23
N GLY A 313 29.74 3.99 10.16
CA GLY A 313 31.11 3.92 10.66
C GLY A 313 32.07 4.87 9.94
N ALA A 314 31.96 4.99 8.62
CA ALA A 314 32.77 5.92 7.83
C ALA A 314 32.47 7.41 8.17
N GLU A 315 31.18 7.74 8.40
CA GLU A 315 30.81 9.09 8.85
C GLU A 315 31.34 9.42 10.25
N GLN A 316 31.37 8.43 11.16
CA GLN A 316 31.97 8.61 12.49
C GLN A 316 33.46 8.85 12.40
N ALA A 317 34.17 8.10 11.54
CA ALA A 317 35.61 8.30 11.33
C ALA A 317 35.94 9.66 10.70
N ALA A 318 35.11 10.16 9.80
CA ALA A 318 35.28 11.47 9.17
C ALA A 318 34.92 12.65 10.08
N ALA A 319 34.14 12.44 11.13
CA ALA A 319 33.73 13.45 12.09
C ALA A 319 34.61 13.47 13.35
N ALA A 320 35.54 12.54 13.48
CA ALA A 320 36.50 12.52 14.56
C ALA A 320 37.59 13.61 14.31
N PRO A 321 37.95 14.43 15.31
CA PRO A 321 38.88 15.55 15.16
C PRO A 321 40.30 15.11 14.83
#